data_32665ea8262488d0b37a9f2993c69d6e
#
_entry.id   32665ea8262488d0b37a9f2993c69d6e
#
_cell.length_a   1.000
_cell.length_b   1.000
_cell.length_c   1.000
_cell.angle_alpha   90.00
_cell.angle_beta   90.00
_cell.angle_gamma   90.00
#
_symmetry.space_group_name_H-M   'P 1'
#
loop_
_entity.id
_entity.type
_entity.pdbx_description
1 polymer ?
#
loop_
_entity_poly.entity_id
_entity_poly.type
_entity_poly.pdbx_seq_one_letter_code
_entity_poly.pdbx_strand_id
1 'polypeptide(L)'
;VKVNGEFLNADIVISGADYHHSETLLDEKYRMYSEVYWSAKTFAPSSLLFYVGFNKKLKNVSHHTLFFDTDFDAHAIEIYDTPKWPKEPLFYASFPSITDNSFAPINQEAATFLIPIAPGIDDTPIIREHYFQKIINRLEKLTNQNVKENIVFKESFCVNDFIADYNSYKGNAYGLANTLTQTAFLRPKIKSKKVKNLFFTGQLTVPGPGVPPSIISGKIVAEMVTKNSIK
;
A
#
# COMPACT_ATOMS: atom_id res chain seq x y z
N VAL A 1 -18.75 -15.12 -13.65
CA VAL A 1 -17.41 -15.15 -13.02
C VAL A 1 -16.98 -16.60 -12.91
N LYS A 2 -15.70 -16.89 -13.18
CA LYS A 2 -15.13 -18.23 -13.01
C LYS A 2 -14.41 -18.31 -11.67
N VAL A 3 -14.81 -19.27 -10.83
CA VAL A 3 -14.24 -19.50 -9.49
C VAL A 3 -13.92 -21.00 -9.35
N ASN A 4 -12.68 -21.34 -9.08
CA ASN A 4 -12.22 -22.73 -8.93
C ASN A 4 -12.61 -23.65 -10.09
N GLY A 5 -12.63 -23.12 -11.31
CA GLY A 5 -12.99 -23.87 -12.52
C GLY A 5 -14.48 -23.82 -12.88
N GLU A 6 -15.34 -23.43 -11.98
CA GLU A 6 -16.80 -23.35 -12.18
C GLU A 6 -17.27 -21.95 -12.56
N PHE A 7 -18.33 -21.84 -13.38
CA PHE A 7 -18.94 -20.58 -13.76
C PHE A 7 -20.08 -20.23 -12.82
N LEU A 8 -19.98 -19.07 -12.17
CA LEU A 8 -21.05 -18.47 -11.38
C LEU A 8 -21.70 -17.35 -12.17
N ASN A 9 -23.01 -17.43 -12.36
CA ASN A 9 -23.80 -16.36 -12.94
C ASN A 9 -24.11 -15.30 -11.88
N ALA A 10 -24.01 -14.03 -12.26
CA ALA A 10 -24.35 -12.91 -11.39
C ALA A 10 -24.94 -11.76 -12.20
N ASP A 11 -25.99 -11.12 -11.68
CA ASP A 11 -26.60 -9.95 -12.30
C ASP A 11 -25.64 -8.75 -12.24
N ILE A 12 -24.85 -8.67 -11.18
CA ILE A 12 -23.87 -7.60 -10.94
C ILE A 12 -22.59 -8.20 -10.40
N VAL A 13 -21.46 -7.70 -10.89
CA VAL A 13 -20.12 -8.03 -10.41
C VAL A 13 -19.46 -6.75 -9.89
N ILE A 14 -18.96 -6.79 -8.66
CA ILE A 14 -18.18 -5.69 -8.06
C ILE A 14 -16.78 -6.22 -7.78
N SER A 15 -15.79 -5.67 -8.44
CA SER A 15 -14.38 -5.98 -8.16
C SER A 15 -13.80 -5.03 -7.13
N GLY A 16 -13.32 -5.57 -6.01
CA GLY A 16 -12.52 -4.87 -5.00
C GLY A 16 -11.03 -5.19 -5.07
N ALA A 17 -10.60 -6.02 -6.04
CA ALA A 17 -9.20 -6.28 -6.31
C ALA A 17 -8.53 -5.10 -7.02
N ASP A 18 -7.19 -5.14 -7.17
CA ASP A 18 -6.48 -4.13 -7.95
C ASP A 18 -7.15 -3.96 -9.32
N TYR A 19 -7.33 -2.70 -9.75
CA TYR A 19 -8.09 -2.39 -10.96
C TYR A 19 -7.43 -2.95 -12.22
N HIS A 20 -6.11 -2.76 -12.33
CA HIS A 20 -5.34 -3.30 -13.46
C HIS A 20 -5.48 -4.83 -13.50
N HIS A 21 -5.26 -5.50 -12.38
CA HIS A 21 -5.43 -6.95 -12.27
C HIS A 21 -6.85 -7.38 -12.68
N SER A 22 -7.88 -6.71 -12.17
CA SER A 22 -9.28 -7.03 -12.52
C SER A 22 -9.54 -6.93 -14.02
N GLU A 23 -8.93 -5.98 -14.71
CA GLU A 23 -9.04 -5.86 -16.16
C GLU A 23 -8.24 -6.95 -16.90
N THR A 24 -7.11 -7.42 -16.36
CA THR A 24 -6.36 -8.52 -16.98
C THR A 24 -7.12 -9.86 -16.97
N LEU A 25 -8.10 -10.01 -16.10
CA LEU A 25 -9.01 -11.17 -16.09
C LEU A 25 -10.05 -11.15 -17.24
N LEU A 26 -10.15 -10.04 -17.98
CA LEU A 26 -11.04 -9.88 -19.12
C LEU A 26 -10.27 -10.01 -20.42
N ASP A 27 -10.96 -10.48 -21.47
CA ASP A 27 -10.45 -10.34 -22.83
C ASP A 27 -10.13 -8.87 -23.12
N GLU A 28 -9.08 -8.60 -23.88
CA GLU A 28 -8.56 -7.25 -24.15
C GLU A 28 -9.65 -6.29 -24.69
N LYS A 29 -10.55 -6.77 -25.55
CA LYS A 29 -11.69 -5.98 -26.08
C LYS A 29 -12.63 -5.44 -25.02
N TYR A 30 -12.66 -6.05 -23.83
CA TYR A 30 -13.51 -5.65 -22.70
C TYR A 30 -12.79 -4.80 -21.66
N ARG A 31 -11.47 -4.62 -21.78
CA ARG A 31 -10.69 -3.74 -20.89
C ARG A 31 -10.92 -2.28 -21.26
N MET A 32 -11.10 -1.44 -20.27
CA MET A 32 -11.30 0.01 -20.48
C MET A 32 -9.98 0.74 -20.69
N TYR A 33 -8.90 0.23 -20.08
CA TYR A 33 -7.60 0.86 -20.06
C TYR A 33 -6.53 -0.10 -20.60
N SER A 34 -5.65 0.42 -21.44
CA SER A 34 -4.53 -0.35 -22.02
C SER A 34 -3.33 -0.38 -21.08
N GLU A 35 -2.36 -1.25 -21.36
CA GLU A 35 -1.07 -1.26 -20.66
C GLU A 35 -0.32 0.08 -20.82
N VAL A 36 -0.45 0.74 -21.98
CA VAL A 36 0.10 2.10 -22.20
C VAL A 36 -0.51 3.10 -21.25
N TYR A 37 -1.83 3.02 -21.01
CA TYR A 37 -2.49 3.89 -20.03
C TYR A 37 -1.91 3.67 -18.61
N TRP A 38 -1.81 2.42 -18.16
CA TRP A 38 -1.32 2.11 -16.82
C TRP A 38 0.15 2.46 -16.64
N SER A 39 0.99 2.19 -17.64
CA SER A 39 2.43 2.50 -17.60
C SER A 39 2.72 4.00 -17.55
N ALA A 40 1.84 4.83 -18.14
CA ALA A 40 1.95 6.29 -18.15
C ALA A 40 1.41 6.95 -16.86
N LYS A 41 0.87 6.18 -15.90
CA LYS A 41 0.35 6.73 -14.66
C LYS A 41 1.42 6.88 -13.59
N THR A 42 1.32 7.98 -12.84
CA THR A 42 2.11 8.17 -11.61
C THR A 42 1.40 7.47 -10.47
N PHE A 43 2.05 6.49 -9.88
CA PHE A 43 1.54 5.79 -8.70
C PHE A 43 2.00 6.51 -7.42
N ALA A 44 1.20 6.42 -6.38
CA ALA A 44 1.60 6.75 -5.03
C ALA A 44 2.68 5.77 -4.54
N PRO A 45 3.40 6.05 -3.46
CA PRO A 45 4.47 5.17 -3.00
C PRO A 45 4.01 3.74 -2.77
N SER A 46 4.92 2.80 -2.96
CA SER A 46 4.89 1.51 -2.29
C SER A 46 5.50 1.65 -0.89
N SER A 47 5.64 0.55 -0.18
CA SER A 47 6.20 0.56 1.17
C SER A 47 7.11 -0.63 1.39
N LEU A 48 8.24 -0.40 2.08
CA LEU A 48 8.93 -1.45 2.79
C LEU A 48 8.50 -1.40 4.25
N LEU A 49 7.83 -2.45 4.70
CA LEU A 49 7.34 -2.60 6.06
C LEU A 49 8.21 -3.58 6.83
N PHE A 50 8.41 -3.31 8.12
CA PHE A 50 8.96 -4.28 9.07
C PHE A 50 8.05 -4.37 10.27
N TYR A 51 7.71 -5.58 10.66
CA TYR A 51 7.01 -5.91 11.89
C TYR A 51 8.04 -6.47 12.84
N VAL A 52 8.22 -5.82 14.00
CA VAL A 52 9.33 -6.12 14.91
C VAL A 52 8.80 -6.28 16.34
N GLY A 53 9.21 -7.36 16.99
CA GLY A 53 9.00 -7.56 18.42
C GLY A 53 10.30 -7.33 19.19
N PHE A 54 10.23 -6.57 20.28
CA PHE A 54 11.35 -6.35 21.21
C PHE A 54 11.03 -6.94 22.57
N ASN A 55 12.00 -7.61 23.20
CA ASN A 55 11.84 -8.16 24.56
C ASN A 55 12.03 -7.11 25.67
N LYS A 56 11.91 -5.84 25.34
CA LYS A 56 11.93 -4.72 26.28
C LYS A 56 11.00 -3.59 25.84
N LYS A 57 10.63 -2.68 26.76
CA LYS A 57 9.99 -1.42 26.40
C LYS A 57 11.00 -0.45 25.81
N LEU A 58 10.60 0.26 24.76
CA LEU A 58 11.42 1.31 24.14
C LEU A 58 11.20 2.65 24.82
N LYS A 59 12.26 3.44 24.92
CA LYS A 59 12.26 4.81 25.48
C LYS A 59 12.39 5.82 24.35
N ASN A 60 12.05 7.08 24.66
CA ASN A 60 12.21 8.21 23.75
C ASN A 60 11.50 8.03 22.40
N VAL A 61 10.39 7.29 22.38
CA VAL A 61 9.49 7.12 21.24
C VAL A 61 8.05 7.35 21.70
N SER A 62 7.19 7.78 20.77
CA SER A 62 5.74 7.86 20.94
C SER A 62 5.06 6.78 20.13
N HIS A 63 3.77 6.52 20.39
CA HIS A 63 2.99 5.54 19.60
C HIS A 63 3.19 5.74 18.08
N HIS A 64 3.12 6.98 17.62
CA HIS A 64 3.45 7.37 16.25
C HIS A 64 4.69 8.25 16.28
N THR A 65 5.77 7.82 15.63
CA THR A 65 7.02 8.56 15.54
C THR A 65 7.46 8.66 14.08
N LEU A 66 7.76 9.88 13.65
CA LEU A 66 8.31 10.16 12.32
C LEU A 66 9.80 10.47 12.44
N PHE A 67 10.61 9.81 11.64
CA PHE A 67 12.05 10.01 11.56
C PHE A 67 12.37 10.81 10.29
N PHE A 68 12.36 12.14 10.42
CA PHE A 68 12.61 13.12 9.36
C PHE A 68 13.97 13.81 9.59
N ASP A 69 14.98 13.01 9.84
CA ASP A 69 16.34 13.44 10.15
C ASP A 69 17.25 13.49 8.90
N THR A 70 16.68 13.33 7.70
CA THR A 70 17.36 13.44 6.41
C THR A 70 16.54 14.31 5.45
N ASP A 71 17.09 14.60 4.25
CA ASP A 71 16.46 15.45 3.26
C ASP A 71 15.18 14.81 2.68
N PHE A 72 14.05 15.50 2.88
CA PHE A 72 12.74 15.08 2.38
C PHE A 72 12.65 15.14 0.86
N ASP A 73 13.17 16.20 0.24
CA ASP A 73 13.04 16.41 -1.21
C ASP A 73 13.86 15.36 -1.97
N ALA A 74 15.05 15.03 -1.47
CA ALA A 74 15.86 13.96 -2.04
C ALA A 74 15.11 12.62 -2.03
N HIS A 75 14.45 12.26 -0.92
CA HIS A 75 13.65 11.05 -0.83
C HIS A 75 12.43 11.08 -1.75
N ALA A 76 11.72 12.21 -1.86
CA ALA A 76 10.59 12.38 -2.76
C ALA A 76 11.00 12.21 -4.24
N ILE A 77 12.13 12.79 -4.65
CA ILE A 77 12.70 12.63 -6.01
C ILE A 77 12.97 11.14 -6.30
N GLU A 78 13.51 10.39 -5.33
CA GLU A 78 13.80 8.94 -5.47
C GLU A 78 12.54 8.07 -5.56
N ILE A 79 11.39 8.58 -5.14
CA ILE A 79 10.08 7.91 -5.30
C ILE A 79 9.43 8.26 -6.65
N TYR A 80 9.38 9.56 -7.01
CA TYR A 80 8.50 10.04 -8.07
C TYR A 80 9.23 10.38 -9.38
N ASP A 81 10.43 10.97 -9.32
CA ASP A 81 11.11 11.50 -10.50
C ASP A 81 12.16 10.51 -11.04
N THR A 82 12.91 9.88 -10.13
CA THR A 82 13.93 8.88 -10.45
C THR A 82 13.74 7.62 -9.61
N PRO A 83 12.72 6.80 -9.92
CA PRO A 83 12.34 5.65 -9.09
C PRO A 83 13.52 4.72 -8.80
N LYS A 84 13.91 4.67 -7.52
CA LYS A 84 14.99 3.81 -7.02
C LYS A 84 14.87 3.66 -5.50
N TRP A 85 15.69 2.78 -4.93
CA TRP A 85 15.82 2.67 -3.49
C TRP A 85 16.39 3.96 -2.88
N PRO A 86 15.76 4.52 -1.83
CA PRO A 86 16.19 5.80 -1.25
C PRO A 86 17.55 5.67 -0.58
N LYS A 87 18.48 6.58 -0.92
CA LYS A 87 19.83 6.58 -0.34
C LYS A 87 19.78 6.77 1.17
N GLU A 88 19.00 7.74 1.63
CA GLU A 88 18.78 8.05 3.05
C GLU A 88 17.26 8.09 3.35
N PRO A 89 16.64 6.94 3.65
CA PRO A 89 15.19 6.87 3.77
C PRO A 89 14.67 7.64 4.97
N LEU A 90 13.64 8.43 4.77
CA LEU A 90 12.73 8.83 5.85
C LEU A 90 11.87 7.63 6.20
N PHE A 91 11.48 7.49 7.47
CA PHE A 91 10.61 6.41 7.87
C PHE A 91 9.66 6.80 9.01
N TYR A 92 8.55 6.10 9.03
CA TYR A 92 7.57 6.14 10.10
C TYR A 92 7.73 4.90 10.98
N ALA A 93 7.50 5.06 12.28
CA ALA A 93 7.39 3.95 13.20
C ALA A 93 6.11 4.05 14.05
N SER A 94 5.43 2.93 14.23
CA SER A 94 4.31 2.77 15.15
C SER A 94 4.71 1.82 16.28
N PHE A 95 4.45 2.26 17.52
CA PHE A 95 4.68 1.48 18.74
C PHE A 95 3.34 1.36 19.50
N PRO A 96 2.39 0.54 19.03
CA PRO A 96 1.04 0.50 19.58
C PRO A 96 0.99 0.05 21.05
N SER A 97 1.94 -0.75 21.49
CA SER A 97 2.03 -1.22 22.88
C SER A 97 2.42 -0.14 23.90
N ILE A 98 2.71 1.10 23.44
CA ILE A 98 2.84 2.27 24.33
C ILE A 98 1.48 2.71 24.87
N THR A 99 0.42 2.62 24.07
CA THR A 99 -0.93 3.08 24.43
C THR A 99 -1.90 1.96 24.73
N ASP A 100 -1.65 0.76 24.22
CA ASP A 100 -2.48 -0.41 24.45
C ASP A 100 -1.62 -1.65 24.73
N ASN A 101 -1.66 -2.10 25.98
CA ASN A 101 -0.85 -3.22 26.47
C ASN A 101 -1.24 -4.57 25.81
N SER A 102 -2.35 -4.66 25.09
CA SER A 102 -2.75 -5.90 24.41
C SER A 102 -1.90 -6.21 23.16
N PHE A 103 -1.16 -5.22 22.63
CA PHE A 103 -0.34 -5.39 21.42
C PHE A 103 1.00 -6.10 21.64
N ALA A 104 1.45 -6.27 22.87
CA ALA A 104 2.68 -6.99 23.18
C ALA A 104 2.60 -7.68 24.56
N PRO A 105 3.38 -8.75 24.80
CA PRO A 105 3.53 -9.32 26.14
C PRO A 105 4.05 -8.30 27.15
N ILE A 106 3.85 -8.57 28.43
CA ILE A 106 4.30 -7.68 29.52
C ILE A 106 5.79 -7.37 29.37
N ASN A 107 6.13 -6.08 29.52
CA ASN A 107 7.49 -5.55 29.37
C ASN A 107 8.13 -5.72 27.98
N GLN A 108 7.35 -6.06 26.97
CA GLN A 108 7.78 -6.14 25.57
C GLN A 108 7.18 -4.99 24.74
N GLU A 109 7.73 -4.78 23.54
CA GLU A 109 7.26 -3.76 22.61
C GLU A 109 6.99 -4.37 21.24
N ALA A 110 5.86 -4.02 20.64
CA ALA A 110 5.59 -4.28 19.24
C ALA A 110 5.84 -3.00 18.43
N ALA A 111 6.48 -3.15 17.28
CA ALA A 111 6.74 -2.03 16.39
C ALA A 111 6.44 -2.38 14.93
N THR A 112 5.94 -1.41 14.20
CA THR A 112 5.87 -1.44 12.74
C THR A 112 6.67 -0.27 12.20
N PHE A 113 7.63 -0.55 11.33
CA PHE A 113 8.39 0.47 10.59
C PHE A 113 7.91 0.52 9.16
N LEU A 114 7.79 1.71 8.59
CA LEU A 114 7.38 1.93 7.21
C LEU A 114 8.35 2.90 6.54
N ILE A 115 8.96 2.45 5.46
CA ILE A 115 9.75 3.27 4.55
C ILE A 115 8.95 3.43 3.26
N PRO A 116 8.54 4.67 2.87
CA PRO A 116 7.96 4.90 1.55
C PRO A 116 9.01 4.66 0.47
N ILE A 117 8.65 3.92 -0.57
CA ILE A 117 9.54 3.58 -1.69
C ILE A 117 8.80 3.70 -3.02
N ALA A 118 9.53 3.78 -4.12
CA ALA A 118 8.92 3.74 -5.44
C ALA A 118 8.28 2.36 -5.72
N PRO A 119 7.11 2.29 -6.36
CA PRO A 119 6.58 1.02 -6.86
C PRO A 119 7.41 0.51 -8.04
N GLY A 120 7.46 -0.82 -8.20
CA GLY A 120 8.12 -1.47 -9.33
C GLY A 120 9.65 -1.53 -9.28
N ILE A 121 10.26 -1.18 -8.16
CA ILE A 121 11.70 -1.35 -7.94
C ILE A 121 12.03 -2.79 -7.53
N ASP A 122 13.29 -3.19 -7.75
CA ASP A 122 13.76 -4.52 -7.36
C ASP A 122 13.63 -4.72 -5.85
N ASP A 123 13.10 -5.87 -5.47
CA ASP A 123 12.86 -6.24 -4.08
C ASP A 123 13.48 -7.61 -3.80
N THR A 124 14.52 -7.61 -2.98
CA THR A 124 15.24 -8.82 -2.59
C THR A 124 15.44 -8.89 -1.07
N PRO A 125 15.58 -10.09 -0.48
CA PRO A 125 15.88 -10.24 0.95
C PRO A 125 17.14 -9.47 1.40
N ILE A 126 18.15 -9.38 0.54
CA ILE A 126 19.40 -8.64 0.83
C ILE A 126 19.13 -7.14 0.95
N ILE A 127 18.34 -6.58 0.04
CA ILE A 127 17.95 -5.17 0.06
C ILE A 127 17.12 -4.88 1.31
N ARG A 128 16.11 -5.71 1.61
CA ARG A 128 15.28 -5.57 2.82
C ARG A 128 16.14 -5.57 4.07
N GLU A 129 17.09 -6.51 4.19
CA GLU A 129 17.98 -6.57 5.34
C GLU A 129 18.86 -5.33 5.46
N HIS A 130 19.43 -4.84 4.34
CA HIS A 130 20.20 -3.61 4.32
C HIS A 130 19.41 -2.42 4.91
N TYR A 131 18.14 -2.24 4.47
CA TYR A 131 17.29 -1.15 4.96
C TYR A 131 16.86 -1.37 6.41
N PHE A 132 16.62 -2.62 6.82
CA PHE A 132 16.37 -2.93 8.22
C PHE A 132 17.52 -2.47 9.11
N GLN A 133 18.75 -2.84 8.79
CA GLN A 133 19.92 -2.43 9.56
C GLN A 133 20.09 -0.91 9.56
N LYS A 134 19.81 -0.25 8.45
CA LYS A 134 19.88 1.22 8.34
C LYS A 134 18.90 1.90 9.30
N ILE A 135 17.63 1.51 9.31
CA ILE A 135 16.63 2.13 10.20
C ILE A 135 16.83 1.79 11.67
N ILE A 136 17.24 0.56 12.00
CA ILE A 136 17.52 0.18 13.38
C ILE A 136 18.73 0.91 13.94
N ASN A 137 19.81 1.09 13.15
CA ASN A 137 20.96 1.91 13.55
C ASN A 137 20.55 3.37 13.84
N ARG A 138 19.67 3.93 13.01
CA ARG A 138 19.16 5.28 13.21
C ARG A 138 18.24 5.37 14.43
N LEU A 139 17.37 4.38 14.62
CA LEU A 139 16.52 4.28 15.83
C LEU A 139 17.40 4.30 17.08
N GLU A 140 18.43 3.45 17.16
CA GLU A 140 19.34 3.41 18.32
C GLU A 140 19.98 4.77 18.56
N LYS A 141 20.52 5.39 17.52
CA LYS A 141 21.21 6.69 17.58
C LYS A 141 20.25 7.80 18.05
N LEU A 142 19.06 7.91 17.43
CA LEU A 142 18.14 9.01 17.66
C LEU A 142 17.38 8.88 18.98
N THR A 143 17.19 7.66 19.48
CA THR A 143 16.53 7.41 20.76
C THR A 143 17.50 7.18 21.92
N ASN A 144 18.79 7.17 21.63
CA ASN A 144 19.90 6.95 22.60
C ASN A 144 19.71 5.67 23.43
N GLN A 145 19.47 4.55 22.73
CA GLN A 145 19.31 3.24 23.38
C GLN A 145 19.69 2.10 22.42
N ASN A 146 20.24 1.01 22.96
CA ASN A 146 20.48 -0.21 22.19
C ASN A 146 19.19 -1.02 22.08
N VAL A 147 18.82 -1.45 20.87
CA VAL A 147 17.61 -2.23 20.64
C VAL A 147 17.86 -3.52 19.84
N LYS A 148 18.98 -3.61 19.11
CA LYS A 148 19.29 -4.75 18.23
C LYS A 148 19.28 -6.08 18.96
N GLU A 149 19.95 -6.15 20.10
CA GLU A 149 20.05 -7.36 20.93
C GLU A 149 18.71 -7.76 21.57
N ASN A 150 17.74 -6.87 21.53
CA ASN A 150 16.41 -7.07 22.09
C ASN A 150 15.36 -7.48 21.06
N ILE A 151 15.73 -7.62 19.78
CA ILE A 151 14.83 -8.06 18.72
C ILE A 151 14.61 -9.57 18.86
N VAL A 152 13.36 -9.97 19.09
CA VAL A 152 12.95 -11.38 19.22
C VAL A 152 12.07 -11.85 18.06
N PHE A 153 11.56 -10.92 17.26
CA PHE A 153 10.77 -11.18 16.07
C PHE A 153 11.05 -10.13 15.02
N LYS A 154 11.12 -10.55 13.78
CA LYS A 154 11.23 -9.66 12.62
C LYS A 154 10.59 -10.32 11.41
N GLU A 155 9.67 -9.60 10.77
CA GLU A 155 9.08 -9.95 9.48
C GLU A 155 9.09 -8.73 8.57
N SER A 156 9.11 -8.91 7.26
CA SER A 156 9.08 -7.81 6.30
C SER A 156 8.03 -8.02 5.24
N PHE A 157 7.49 -6.92 4.71
CA PHE A 157 6.53 -6.91 3.62
C PHE A 157 6.88 -5.78 2.64
N CYS A 158 6.98 -6.07 1.34
CA CYS A 158 7.49 -5.11 0.36
C CYS A 158 6.83 -5.32 -1.02
N VAL A 159 7.40 -4.74 -2.06
CA VAL A 159 6.87 -4.72 -3.45
C VAL A 159 6.42 -6.10 -3.94
N ASN A 160 7.27 -7.14 -3.78
CA ASN A 160 6.92 -8.49 -4.24
C ASN A 160 5.76 -9.10 -3.47
N ASP A 161 5.63 -8.79 -2.17
CA ASP A 161 4.51 -9.29 -1.36
C ASP A 161 3.20 -8.58 -1.74
N PHE A 162 3.24 -7.26 -2.03
CA PHE A 162 2.08 -6.55 -2.57
C PHE A 162 1.62 -7.13 -3.92
N ILE A 163 2.57 -7.57 -4.77
CA ILE A 163 2.23 -8.25 -6.03
C ILE A 163 1.63 -9.63 -5.75
N ALA A 164 2.26 -10.42 -4.91
CA ALA A 164 1.85 -11.80 -4.64
C ALA A 164 0.48 -11.89 -3.95
N ASP A 165 0.27 -11.09 -2.90
CA ASP A 165 -0.90 -11.21 -2.03
C ASP A 165 -2.11 -10.40 -2.56
N TYR A 166 -1.86 -9.26 -3.22
CA TYR A 166 -2.93 -8.35 -3.65
C TYR A 166 -3.02 -8.19 -5.17
N ASN A 167 -2.16 -8.84 -5.95
CA ASN A 167 -2.04 -8.63 -7.40
C ASN A 167 -1.84 -7.15 -7.76
N SER A 168 -1.20 -6.40 -6.89
CA SER A 168 -1.06 -4.96 -6.99
C SER A 168 -0.14 -4.57 -8.16
N TYR A 169 -0.61 -3.71 -9.04
CA TYR A 169 0.17 -3.26 -10.19
C TYR A 169 1.49 -2.60 -9.75
N LYS A 170 2.64 -3.16 -10.19
CA LYS A 170 3.98 -2.74 -9.77
C LYS A 170 4.19 -2.77 -8.23
N GLY A 171 3.41 -3.55 -7.50
CA GLY A 171 3.49 -3.62 -6.04
C GLY A 171 3.17 -2.30 -5.35
N ASN A 172 2.30 -1.45 -5.92
CA ASN A 172 1.88 -0.21 -5.27
C ASN A 172 1.06 -0.50 -4.01
N ALA A 173 1.26 0.31 -2.96
CA ALA A 173 0.51 0.17 -1.71
C ALA A 173 -0.74 1.08 -1.65
N TYR A 174 -0.73 2.22 -2.35
CA TYR A 174 -1.73 3.28 -2.19
C TYR A 174 -2.48 3.63 -3.47
N GLY A 175 -2.21 2.97 -4.60
CA GLY A 175 -2.85 3.27 -5.88
C GLY A 175 -2.25 4.48 -6.59
N LEU A 176 -3.07 5.21 -7.35
CA LEU A 176 -2.62 6.36 -8.13
C LEU A 176 -2.33 7.58 -7.25
N ALA A 177 -1.23 8.28 -7.52
CA ALA A 177 -0.91 9.56 -6.89
C ALA A 177 -1.99 10.61 -7.14
N ASN A 178 -2.18 11.52 -6.20
CA ASN A 178 -3.11 12.64 -6.30
C ASN A 178 -2.49 13.82 -7.07
N THR A 179 -2.18 13.61 -8.35
CA THR A 179 -1.76 14.71 -9.24
C THR A 179 -2.99 15.40 -9.84
N LEU A 180 -2.81 16.62 -10.35
CA LEU A 180 -3.91 17.39 -10.98
C LEU A 180 -4.59 16.61 -12.13
N THR A 181 -3.85 15.77 -12.83
CA THR A 181 -4.34 14.96 -13.96
C THR A 181 -4.86 13.58 -13.54
N GLN A 182 -4.82 13.23 -12.27
CA GLN A 182 -5.17 11.90 -11.75
C GLN A 182 -6.13 11.96 -10.54
N THR A 183 -6.87 13.05 -10.38
CA THR A 183 -7.83 13.22 -9.28
C THR A 183 -9.27 13.27 -9.79
N ALA A 184 -10.21 13.14 -8.87
CA ALA A 184 -11.64 13.25 -9.12
C ALA A 184 -12.10 12.43 -10.35
N PHE A 185 -12.77 13.04 -11.31
CA PHE A 185 -13.31 12.39 -12.50
C PHE A 185 -12.26 11.87 -13.50
N LEU A 186 -10.99 12.23 -13.32
CA LEU A 186 -9.86 11.75 -14.14
C LEU A 186 -9.32 10.39 -13.67
N ARG A 187 -9.75 9.91 -12.50
CA ARG A 187 -9.45 8.55 -12.04
C ARG A 187 -10.17 7.48 -12.87
N PRO A 188 -9.71 6.23 -12.82
CA PRO A 188 -10.41 5.10 -13.43
C PRO A 188 -11.89 5.05 -13.01
N LYS A 189 -12.76 4.73 -13.97
CA LYS A 189 -14.20 4.78 -13.77
C LYS A 189 -14.71 3.64 -12.89
N ILE A 190 -15.61 3.94 -11.98
CA ILE A 190 -16.26 2.96 -11.11
C ILE A 190 -17.06 1.93 -11.92
N LYS A 191 -17.76 2.35 -12.97
CA LYS A 191 -18.56 1.46 -13.82
C LYS A 191 -17.84 1.20 -15.15
N SER A 192 -17.73 -0.07 -15.53
CA SER A 192 -17.24 -0.42 -16.86
C SER A 192 -18.20 0.10 -17.93
N LYS A 193 -17.62 0.68 -18.99
CA LYS A 193 -18.37 1.07 -20.19
C LYS A 193 -18.49 -0.07 -21.19
N LYS A 194 -17.69 -1.13 -21.04
CA LYS A 194 -17.61 -2.26 -21.96
C LYS A 194 -18.34 -3.50 -21.43
N VAL A 195 -18.41 -3.66 -20.11
CA VAL A 195 -19.16 -4.75 -19.45
C VAL A 195 -20.22 -4.11 -18.56
N LYS A 196 -21.50 -4.19 -18.99
CA LYS A 196 -22.60 -3.40 -18.42
C LYS A 196 -22.86 -3.61 -16.92
N ASN A 197 -22.58 -4.80 -16.42
CA ASN A 197 -22.82 -5.19 -15.03
C ASN A 197 -21.55 -5.29 -14.18
N LEU A 198 -20.41 -4.76 -14.65
CA LEU A 198 -19.14 -4.77 -13.93
C LEU A 198 -18.86 -3.40 -13.33
N PHE A 199 -18.55 -3.40 -12.03
CA PHE A 199 -18.16 -2.24 -11.25
C PHE A 199 -16.83 -2.48 -10.55
N PHE A 200 -16.11 -1.39 -10.25
CA PHE A 200 -14.82 -1.39 -9.56
C PHE A 200 -14.91 -0.51 -8.32
N THR A 201 -14.23 -0.90 -7.26
CA THR A 201 -14.10 -0.12 -6.03
C THR A 201 -12.67 -0.16 -5.53
N GLY A 202 -12.33 0.68 -4.55
CA GLY A 202 -11.01 0.72 -3.94
C GLY A 202 -10.17 1.91 -4.35
N GLN A 203 -8.91 1.87 -3.93
CA GLN A 203 -7.96 3.01 -3.98
C GLN A 203 -7.62 3.54 -5.37
N LEU A 204 -7.79 2.74 -6.42
CA LEU A 204 -7.53 3.15 -7.80
C LEU A 204 -8.69 3.94 -8.43
N THR A 205 -9.88 3.90 -7.84
CA THR A 205 -11.08 4.65 -8.26
C THR A 205 -11.24 5.95 -7.46
N VAL A 206 -12.37 6.63 -7.61
CA VAL A 206 -12.74 7.78 -6.79
C VAL A 206 -13.28 7.31 -5.43
N PRO A 207 -12.99 8.05 -4.33
CA PRO A 207 -12.27 9.33 -4.29
C PRO A 207 -10.75 9.24 -4.31
N GLY A 208 -10.16 8.06 -4.16
CA GLY A 208 -8.72 7.88 -4.29
C GLY A 208 -8.09 6.99 -3.21
N PRO A 209 -6.79 7.18 -2.91
CA PRO A 209 -6.03 6.33 -2.01
C PRO A 209 -6.38 6.52 -0.54
N GLY A 210 -6.19 5.47 0.24
CA GLY A 210 -6.39 5.44 1.68
C GLY A 210 -7.63 4.66 2.13
N VAL A 211 -7.67 4.27 3.40
CA VAL A 211 -8.76 3.44 3.96
C VAL A 211 -10.11 4.15 3.89
N PRO A 212 -10.29 5.39 4.39
CA PRO A 212 -11.58 6.08 4.29
C PRO A 212 -12.04 6.29 2.84
N PRO A 213 -11.21 6.76 1.89
CA PRO A 213 -11.57 6.85 0.48
C PRO A 213 -11.98 5.50 -0.13
N SER A 214 -11.32 4.40 0.20
CA SER A 214 -11.69 3.08 -0.30
C SER A 214 -13.07 2.64 0.19
N ILE A 215 -13.42 2.92 1.47
CA ILE A 215 -14.76 2.67 2.03
C ILE A 215 -15.81 3.55 1.31
N ILE A 216 -15.51 4.82 1.09
CA ILE A 216 -16.40 5.74 0.35
C ILE A 216 -16.62 5.25 -1.08
N SER A 217 -15.58 4.76 -1.74
CA SER A 217 -15.68 4.13 -3.06
C SER A 217 -16.71 2.99 -3.07
N GLY A 218 -16.65 2.09 -2.07
CA GLY A 218 -17.62 1.01 -1.90
C GLY A 218 -19.05 1.52 -1.72
N LYS A 219 -19.26 2.57 -0.91
CA LYS A 219 -20.57 3.23 -0.74
C LYS A 219 -21.10 3.78 -2.07
N ILE A 220 -20.26 4.48 -2.84
CA ILE A 220 -20.66 5.02 -4.15
C ILE A 220 -21.10 3.89 -5.09
N VAL A 221 -20.35 2.78 -5.14
CA VAL A 221 -20.74 1.61 -5.96
C VAL A 221 -22.08 1.05 -5.50
N ALA A 222 -22.27 0.86 -4.20
CA ALA A 222 -23.53 0.33 -3.65
C ALA A 222 -24.73 1.22 -4.03
N GLU A 223 -24.60 2.55 -3.92
CA GLU A 223 -25.64 3.49 -4.33
C GLU A 223 -25.93 3.45 -5.85
N MET A 224 -24.90 3.29 -6.68
CA MET A 224 -25.08 3.15 -8.13
C MET A 224 -25.80 1.88 -8.51
N VAL A 225 -25.50 0.78 -7.84
CA VAL A 225 -26.11 -0.53 -8.07
C VAL A 225 -27.57 -0.52 -7.65
N THR A 226 -27.88 -0.08 -6.43
CA THR A 226 -29.25 -0.06 -5.90
C THR A 226 -30.18 0.87 -6.68
N LYS A 227 -29.70 2.08 -7.06
CA LYS A 227 -30.50 3.00 -7.90
C LYS A 227 -30.81 2.45 -9.30
N ASN A 228 -29.95 1.58 -9.84
CA ASN A 228 -30.20 0.93 -11.14
C ASN A 228 -31.10 -0.31 -11.04
N SER A 229 -31.22 -0.90 -9.84
CA SER A 229 -32.09 -2.07 -9.59
C SER A 229 -33.54 -1.68 -9.35
N ILE A 230 -33.82 -0.39 -9.12
CA ILE A 230 -35.19 0.14 -8.85
C ILE A 230 -35.88 0.65 -10.15
N LYS A 231 -35.20 0.55 -11.30
CA LYS A 231 -35.76 0.84 -12.62
C LYS A 231 -35.98 -0.43 -13.41
#